data_59b1b8d491dd313a02557baf9da55afc
#
_entry.id   59b1b8d491dd313a02557baf9da55afc
#
_cell.length_a   1.000
_cell.length_b   1.000
_cell.length_c   1.000
_cell.angle_alpha   90.00
_cell.angle_beta   90.00
_cell.angle_gamma   90.00
#
_symmetry.space_group_name_H-M   'P 1'
#
loop_
_entity.id
_entity.type
_entity.pdbx_description
1 polymer ?
#
loop_
_entity_poly.entity_id
_entity_poly.type
_entity_poly.pdbx_seq_one_letter_code
_entity_poly.pdbx_strand_id
1 'polypeptide(L)'
;VFDDSPAGPASARRLGGMTAVGVVGATGQVGAVMLRLLAERGVPLDGLRLFASARSAGSTLSVGGRELVVEDASTADPAGLDIALFSAGGGTSRELAPRYAAAGATVIDNSSAWRMDPDVPLVVSEVNPEALKDARKGIVANPNCTTMAAMPVLKPLHDAAGLVRVVASTYQAVSGSGLAGVEELDGQIRKTADRATELVHDGSAVDFPAPSKYVAPIAFNVLPMAGSVVDDGSFETDEEQKLRNESRKILGIPDLRVSGTCVRVPVFTGHSLSLNVEFDRPITVA
;
A
#
# COMPACT_ATOMS: atom_id res chain seq x y z
N VAL A 1 21.84 11.54 11.91
CA VAL A 1 21.24 12.87 12.10
C VAL A 1 20.43 13.09 10.84
N PHE A 2 19.13 12.83 10.89
CA PHE A 2 18.22 13.13 9.78
C PHE A 2 17.99 14.65 9.80
N ASP A 3 18.22 15.28 8.66
CA ASP A 3 17.89 16.69 8.47
C ASP A 3 16.36 16.79 8.35
N ASP A 4 15.73 17.34 9.39
CA ASP A 4 14.30 17.63 9.47
C ASP A 4 13.91 18.92 8.72
N SER A 5 14.71 19.37 7.79
CA SER A 5 14.31 20.49 6.94
C SER A 5 13.09 20.07 6.14
N PRO A 6 11.94 20.77 6.22
CA PRO A 6 10.79 20.48 5.37
C PRO A 6 11.26 20.65 3.92
N ALA A 7 11.14 19.57 3.15
CA ALA A 7 11.33 19.65 1.71
C ALA A 7 10.45 20.80 1.22
N GLY A 8 11.09 21.84 0.73
CA GLY A 8 10.39 23.00 0.17
C GLY A 8 9.38 22.52 -0.87
N PRO A 9 8.28 23.23 -1.09
CA PRO A 9 7.25 22.77 -2.02
C PRO A 9 7.91 22.54 -3.37
N ALA A 10 8.01 21.25 -3.76
CA ALA A 10 8.35 20.88 -5.11
C ALA A 10 7.40 21.69 -5.99
N SER A 11 7.94 22.55 -6.85
CA SER A 11 7.16 23.41 -7.72
C SER A 11 6.19 22.51 -8.51
N ALA A 12 4.95 22.41 -8.04
CA ALA A 12 3.87 21.84 -8.79
C ALA A 12 3.80 22.70 -10.08
N ARG A 13 4.33 22.17 -11.19
CA ARG A 13 3.99 22.71 -12.50
C ARG A 13 2.48 22.76 -12.52
N ARG A 14 1.91 23.96 -12.54
CA ARG A 14 0.48 24.16 -12.78
C ARG A 14 0.21 23.48 -14.11
N LEU A 15 -0.41 22.30 -14.06
CA LEU A 15 -1.09 21.76 -15.21
C LEU A 15 -2.16 22.78 -15.53
N GLY A 16 -2.07 23.40 -16.71
CA GLY A 16 -2.97 24.46 -17.14
C GLY A 16 -4.36 23.89 -17.38
N GLY A 17 -5.19 23.89 -16.36
CA GLY A 17 -6.54 23.35 -16.29
C GLY A 17 -6.77 22.74 -14.89
N MET A 18 -7.98 22.81 -14.34
CA MET A 18 -8.33 22.13 -13.10
C MET A 18 -8.28 20.61 -13.34
N THR A 19 -7.33 19.91 -12.72
CA THR A 19 -7.27 18.44 -12.77
C THR A 19 -8.41 17.87 -11.94
N ALA A 20 -9.32 17.15 -12.58
CA ALA A 20 -10.42 16.46 -11.92
C ALA A 20 -9.95 15.10 -11.36
N VAL A 21 -10.05 14.92 -10.06
CA VAL A 21 -9.58 13.72 -9.36
C VAL A 21 -10.75 12.95 -8.77
N GLY A 22 -10.81 11.65 -9.01
CA GLY A 22 -11.73 10.73 -8.35
C GLY A 22 -11.01 9.87 -7.31
N VAL A 23 -11.62 9.65 -6.14
CA VAL A 23 -11.11 8.69 -5.15
C VAL A 23 -12.12 7.56 -4.99
N VAL A 24 -11.78 6.35 -5.47
CA VAL A 24 -12.62 5.16 -5.38
C VAL A 24 -12.21 4.34 -4.16
N GLY A 25 -13.15 4.13 -3.24
CA GLY A 25 -12.90 3.62 -1.89
C GLY A 25 -12.68 4.75 -0.87
N ALA A 26 -13.26 5.93 -1.12
CA ALA A 26 -13.10 7.15 -0.32
C ALA A 26 -13.43 6.99 1.16
N THR A 27 -14.39 6.12 1.50
CA THR A 27 -14.82 5.84 2.87
C THR A 27 -13.94 4.83 3.61
N GLY A 28 -12.97 4.23 2.94
CA GLY A 28 -12.03 3.27 3.51
C GLY A 28 -10.88 3.95 4.25
N GLN A 29 -10.14 3.17 5.04
CA GLN A 29 -8.98 3.65 5.81
C GLN A 29 -7.93 4.34 4.93
N VAL A 30 -7.56 3.73 3.81
CA VAL A 30 -6.59 4.30 2.86
C VAL A 30 -7.19 5.49 2.11
N GLY A 31 -8.48 5.41 1.72
CA GLY A 31 -9.21 6.51 1.09
C GLY A 31 -9.19 7.79 1.93
N ALA A 32 -9.43 7.67 3.23
CA ALA A 32 -9.36 8.79 4.17
C ALA A 32 -7.96 9.45 4.20
N VAL A 33 -6.90 8.64 4.16
CA VAL A 33 -5.51 9.15 4.09
C VAL A 33 -5.26 9.84 2.75
N MET A 34 -5.71 9.26 1.63
CA MET A 34 -5.60 9.88 0.31
C MET A 34 -6.27 11.25 0.27
N LEU A 35 -7.50 11.35 0.78
CA LEU A 35 -8.24 12.62 0.82
C LEU A 35 -7.53 13.69 1.66
N ARG A 36 -7.01 13.30 2.83
CA ARG A 36 -6.22 14.20 3.67
C ARG A 36 -4.97 14.70 2.92
N LEU A 37 -4.21 13.80 2.29
CA LEU A 37 -3.00 14.16 1.56
C LEU A 37 -3.28 15.02 0.32
N LEU A 38 -4.37 14.79 -0.40
CA LEU A 38 -4.78 15.64 -1.52
C LEU A 38 -5.04 17.07 -1.05
N ALA A 39 -5.74 17.24 0.08
CA ALA A 39 -6.01 18.55 0.67
C ALA A 39 -4.71 19.22 1.18
N GLU A 40 -3.87 18.50 1.93
CA GLU A 40 -2.58 19.01 2.45
C GLU A 40 -1.62 19.44 1.33
N ARG A 41 -1.65 18.76 0.19
CA ARG A 41 -0.82 19.08 -0.98
C ARG A 41 -1.41 20.13 -1.90
N GLY A 42 -2.55 20.72 -1.53
CA GLY A 42 -3.19 21.79 -2.29
C GLY A 42 -3.76 21.36 -3.63
N VAL A 43 -4.14 20.10 -3.79
CA VAL A 43 -4.87 19.65 -4.98
C VAL A 43 -6.23 20.36 -5.00
N PRO A 44 -6.63 20.96 -6.17
CA PRO A 44 -7.90 21.66 -6.26
C PRO A 44 -9.09 20.75 -5.92
N LEU A 45 -9.86 21.11 -4.90
CA LEU A 45 -11.01 20.32 -4.45
C LEU A 45 -12.28 20.53 -5.29
N ASP A 46 -12.30 21.52 -6.18
CA ASP A 46 -13.46 21.82 -7.05
C ASP A 46 -13.73 20.69 -8.05
N GLY A 47 -12.70 19.95 -8.46
CA GLY A 47 -12.80 18.78 -9.34
C GLY A 47 -12.71 17.44 -8.60
N LEU A 48 -12.75 17.43 -7.24
CA LEU A 48 -12.65 16.21 -6.47
C LEU A 48 -14.01 15.51 -6.36
N ARG A 49 -14.06 14.23 -6.77
CA ARG A 49 -15.24 13.36 -6.64
C ARG A 49 -14.91 12.14 -5.79
N LEU A 50 -15.86 11.75 -4.95
CA LEU A 50 -15.71 10.65 -4.00
C LEU A 50 -16.60 9.49 -4.40
N PHE A 51 -16.01 8.29 -4.48
CA PHE A 51 -16.73 7.08 -4.86
C PHE A 51 -16.54 5.99 -3.81
N ALA A 52 -17.61 5.28 -3.48
CA ALA A 52 -17.56 4.11 -2.61
C ALA A 52 -18.63 3.09 -3.04
N SER A 53 -18.84 2.03 -2.24
CA SER A 53 -19.93 1.07 -2.48
C SER A 53 -21.31 1.72 -2.29
N ALA A 54 -22.35 1.11 -2.87
CA ALA A 54 -23.75 1.51 -2.72
C ALA A 54 -24.16 1.74 -1.26
N ARG A 55 -23.56 0.96 -0.32
CA ARG A 55 -23.82 1.11 1.12
C ARG A 55 -23.42 2.48 1.67
N SER A 56 -22.37 3.08 1.12
CA SER A 56 -21.82 4.37 1.55
C SER A 56 -22.26 5.54 0.67
N ALA A 57 -22.86 5.26 -0.48
CA ALA A 57 -23.34 6.27 -1.41
C ALA A 57 -24.39 7.18 -0.73
N GLY A 58 -24.36 8.47 -1.06
CA GLY A 58 -25.19 9.50 -0.44
C GLY A 58 -24.70 10.02 0.91
N SER A 59 -23.70 9.37 1.53
CA SER A 59 -23.04 9.93 2.71
C SER A 59 -22.15 11.12 2.34
N THR A 60 -21.80 11.94 3.32
CA THR A 60 -20.96 13.12 3.12
C THR A 60 -19.64 12.95 3.88
N LEU A 61 -18.52 13.34 3.25
CA LEU A 61 -17.22 13.41 3.88
C LEU A 61 -16.68 14.84 3.85
N SER A 62 -16.08 15.28 4.96
CA SER A 62 -15.40 16.56 5.04
C SER A 62 -13.95 16.44 4.56
N VAL A 63 -13.58 17.17 3.51
CA VAL A 63 -12.23 17.16 2.91
C VAL A 63 -11.74 18.61 2.79
N GLY A 64 -10.67 18.96 3.50
CA GLY A 64 -10.13 20.31 3.47
C GLY A 64 -11.15 21.40 3.87
N GLY A 65 -12.10 21.07 4.77
CA GLY A 65 -13.18 21.97 5.21
C GLY A 65 -14.37 22.06 4.24
N ARG A 66 -14.43 21.22 3.21
CA ARG A 66 -15.56 21.16 2.27
C ARG A 66 -16.30 19.84 2.44
N GLU A 67 -17.61 19.91 2.40
CA GLU A 67 -18.49 18.73 2.42
C GLU A 67 -18.69 18.20 1.00
N LEU A 68 -18.30 16.94 0.78
CA LEU A 68 -18.41 16.27 -0.52
C LEU A 68 -19.27 15.01 -0.38
N VAL A 69 -20.22 14.85 -1.29
CA VAL A 69 -21.12 13.69 -1.32
C VAL A 69 -20.39 12.50 -1.96
N VAL A 70 -20.55 11.33 -1.35
CA VAL A 70 -20.01 10.06 -1.87
C VAL A 70 -20.97 9.49 -2.91
N GLU A 71 -20.45 9.18 -4.09
CA GLU A 71 -21.18 8.55 -5.19
C GLU A 71 -21.04 7.01 -5.16
N ASP A 72 -22.00 6.28 -5.71
CA ASP A 72 -21.88 4.84 -5.91
C ASP A 72 -20.90 4.55 -7.05
N ALA A 73 -19.74 3.96 -6.72
CA ALA A 73 -18.69 3.65 -7.68
C ALA A 73 -19.16 2.75 -8.83
N SER A 74 -20.18 1.90 -8.61
CA SER A 74 -20.68 0.95 -9.59
C SER A 74 -21.60 1.59 -10.64
N THR A 75 -22.33 2.63 -10.28
CA THR A 75 -23.36 3.25 -11.13
C THR A 75 -23.02 4.66 -11.59
N ALA A 76 -22.20 5.39 -10.85
CA ALA A 76 -21.82 6.76 -11.20
C ALA A 76 -21.06 6.81 -12.54
N ASP A 77 -21.32 7.86 -13.32
CA ASP A 77 -20.58 8.13 -14.56
C ASP A 77 -19.18 8.69 -14.21
N PRO A 78 -18.06 8.03 -14.58
CA PRO A 78 -16.72 8.54 -14.32
C PRO A 78 -16.25 9.60 -15.33
N ALA A 79 -17.06 9.97 -16.31
CA ALA A 79 -16.69 10.96 -17.32
C ALA A 79 -16.24 12.28 -16.68
N GLY A 80 -15.23 12.90 -17.30
CA GLY A 80 -14.66 14.17 -16.87
C GLY A 80 -13.59 14.05 -15.76
N LEU A 81 -13.24 12.84 -15.33
CA LEU A 81 -12.08 12.64 -14.45
C LEU A 81 -10.79 12.57 -15.29
N ASP A 82 -9.75 13.26 -14.84
CA ASP A 82 -8.39 13.14 -15.39
C ASP A 82 -7.63 12.00 -14.68
N ILE A 83 -7.81 11.86 -13.38
CA ILE A 83 -7.16 10.86 -12.53
C ILE A 83 -8.20 10.17 -11.63
N ALA A 84 -8.10 8.84 -11.50
CA ALA A 84 -8.90 8.07 -10.57
C ALA A 84 -7.99 7.25 -9.65
N LEU A 85 -7.97 7.58 -8.35
CA LEU A 85 -7.21 6.86 -7.33
C LEU A 85 -8.07 5.73 -6.78
N PHE A 86 -7.64 4.49 -6.98
CA PHE A 86 -8.37 3.29 -6.55
C PHE A 86 -7.79 2.70 -5.27
N SER A 87 -8.62 2.56 -4.25
CA SER A 87 -8.31 1.84 -3.00
C SER A 87 -9.55 1.11 -2.47
N ALA A 88 -10.16 0.29 -3.31
CA ALA A 88 -11.42 -0.42 -3.02
C ALA A 88 -11.28 -1.96 -3.04
N GLY A 89 -10.04 -2.45 -3.04
CA GLY A 89 -9.71 -3.88 -3.12
C GLY A 89 -9.66 -4.41 -4.55
N GLY A 90 -9.00 -5.57 -4.72
CA GLY A 90 -8.68 -6.13 -6.04
C GLY A 90 -9.90 -6.55 -6.86
N GLY A 91 -10.97 -7.03 -6.22
CA GLY A 91 -12.22 -7.39 -6.90
C GLY A 91 -12.86 -6.18 -7.57
N THR A 92 -13.10 -5.13 -6.80
CA THR A 92 -13.65 -3.86 -7.29
C THR A 92 -12.76 -3.22 -8.34
N SER A 93 -11.44 -3.28 -8.17
CA SER A 93 -10.51 -2.72 -9.15
C SER A 93 -10.58 -3.48 -10.48
N ARG A 94 -10.60 -4.81 -10.49
CA ARG A 94 -10.76 -5.59 -11.72
C ARG A 94 -12.05 -5.25 -12.48
N GLU A 95 -13.12 -5.02 -11.75
CA GLU A 95 -14.43 -4.70 -12.32
C GLU A 95 -14.51 -3.26 -12.85
N LEU A 96 -14.08 -2.29 -12.04
CA LEU A 96 -14.36 -0.88 -12.30
C LEU A 96 -13.20 -0.11 -12.96
N ALA A 97 -11.93 -0.45 -12.69
CA ALA A 97 -10.81 0.31 -13.23
C ALA A 97 -10.81 0.41 -14.76
N PRO A 98 -11.13 -0.64 -15.54
CA PRO A 98 -11.24 -0.52 -17.00
C PRO A 98 -12.32 0.46 -17.44
N ARG A 99 -13.44 0.55 -16.73
CA ARG A 99 -14.52 1.50 -17.05
C ARG A 99 -14.09 2.95 -16.86
N TYR A 100 -13.36 3.22 -15.76
CA TYR A 100 -12.84 4.56 -15.49
C TYR A 100 -11.75 4.94 -16.50
N ALA A 101 -10.88 4.01 -16.84
CA ALA A 101 -9.88 4.22 -17.89
C ALA A 101 -10.53 4.46 -19.27
N ALA A 102 -11.55 3.70 -19.64
CA ALA A 102 -12.29 3.89 -20.90
C ALA A 102 -13.03 5.24 -20.96
N ALA A 103 -13.39 5.82 -19.81
CA ALA A 103 -13.98 7.15 -19.71
C ALA A 103 -12.94 8.30 -19.81
N GLY A 104 -11.66 7.96 -19.94
CA GLY A 104 -10.57 8.92 -20.15
C GLY A 104 -9.70 9.21 -18.92
N ALA A 105 -10.02 8.66 -17.76
CA ALA A 105 -9.22 8.84 -16.57
C ALA A 105 -7.96 7.98 -16.60
N THR A 106 -6.84 8.50 -16.13
CA THR A 106 -5.70 7.66 -15.72
C THR A 106 -6.00 7.05 -14.36
N VAL A 107 -6.16 5.74 -14.32
CA VAL A 107 -6.41 5.02 -13.06
C VAL A 107 -5.09 4.72 -12.37
N ILE A 108 -4.96 5.09 -11.09
CA ILE A 108 -3.85 4.70 -10.21
C ILE A 108 -4.41 3.73 -9.17
N ASP A 109 -4.07 2.45 -9.33
CA ASP A 109 -4.64 1.38 -8.52
C ASP A 109 -3.72 0.92 -7.40
N ASN A 110 -4.18 1.06 -6.16
CA ASN A 110 -3.46 0.64 -4.97
C ASN A 110 -3.70 -0.85 -4.60
N SER A 111 -4.58 -1.54 -5.31
CA SER A 111 -4.82 -2.97 -5.07
C SER A 111 -3.76 -3.86 -5.73
N SER A 112 -3.82 -5.16 -5.46
CA SER A 112 -2.94 -6.13 -6.13
C SER A 112 -3.44 -6.56 -7.52
N ALA A 113 -4.58 -6.06 -7.98
CA ALA A 113 -5.28 -6.56 -9.15
C ALA A 113 -4.45 -6.54 -10.44
N TRP A 114 -3.67 -5.51 -10.64
CA TRP A 114 -2.98 -5.20 -11.90
C TRP A 114 -1.46 -5.26 -11.81
N ARG A 115 -0.89 -5.47 -10.62
CA ARG A 115 0.56 -5.37 -10.40
C ARG A 115 1.39 -6.27 -11.29
N MET A 116 0.91 -7.48 -11.57
CA MET A 116 1.60 -8.47 -12.40
C MET A 116 1.06 -8.56 -13.83
N ASP A 117 0.09 -7.72 -14.20
CA ASP A 117 -0.37 -7.62 -15.58
C ASP A 117 0.76 -7.04 -16.47
N PRO A 118 1.12 -7.70 -17.60
CA PRO A 118 2.23 -7.25 -18.44
C PRO A 118 1.96 -5.91 -19.17
N ASP A 119 0.68 -5.54 -19.36
CA ASP A 119 0.28 -4.31 -20.02
C ASP A 119 -0.02 -3.16 -19.04
N VAL A 120 0.22 -3.40 -17.74
CA VAL A 120 0.04 -2.40 -16.68
C VAL A 120 1.38 -2.15 -16.00
N PRO A 121 1.91 -0.93 -16.02
CA PRO A 121 3.14 -0.61 -15.33
C PRO A 121 2.94 -0.64 -13.81
N LEU A 122 3.91 -1.18 -13.10
CA LEU A 122 4.02 -1.15 -11.65
C LEU A 122 5.03 -0.07 -11.27
N VAL A 123 4.56 1.02 -10.66
CA VAL A 123 5.35 2.25 -10.56
C VAL A 123 5.60 2.66 -9.12
N VAL A 124 6.86 2.97 -8.84
CA VAL A 124 7.31 3.78 -7.69
C VAL A 124 7.89 5.08 -8.27
N SER A 125 7.28 6.20 -7.97
CA SER A 125 7.58 7.49 -8.60
C SER A 125 9.05 7.91 -8.54
N GLU A 126 9.75 7.54 -7.47
CA GLU A 126 11.16 7.84 -7.23
C GLU A 126 12.13 6.81 -7.85
N VAL A 127 11.60 5.71 -8.40
CA VAL A 127 12.41 4.55 -8.83
C VAL A 127 12.34 4.32 -10.34
N ASN A 128 11.13 4.25 -10.88
CA ASN A 128 10.88 3.93 -12.28
C ASN A 128 9.76 4.76 -12.92
N PRO A 129 9.77 6.11 -12.79
CA PRO A 129 8.69 6.97 -13.32
C PRO A 129 8.52 6.87 -14.82
N GLU A 130 9.56 6.49 -15.57
CA GLU A 130 9.53 6.29 -17.02
C GLU A 130 8.56 5.17 -17.43
N ALA A 131 8.29 4.20 -16.57
CA ALA A 131 7.35 3.12 -16.81
C ALA A 131 5.89 3.62 -17.00
N LEU A 132 5.57 4.85 -16.57
CA LEU A 132 4.25 5.46 -16.82
C LEU A 132 3.90 5.53 -18.31
N LYS A 133 4.91 5.58 -19.21
CA LYS A 133 4.70 5.59 -20.67
C LYS A 133 4.07 4.30 -21.19
N ASP A 134 4.17 3.22 -20.42
CA ASP A 134 3.67 1.89 -20.79
C ASP A 134 2.27 1.59 -20.22
N ALA A 135 1.56 2.60 -19.75
CA ALA A 135 0.18 2.46 -19.22
C ALA A 135 -0.84 2.25 -20.35
N ARG A 136 -0.68 1.17 -21.15
CA ARG A 136 -1.49 0.88 -22.35
C ARG A 136 -2.98 0.71 -22.05
N LYS A 137 -3.32 0.26 -20.84
CA LYS A 137 -4.71 0.09 -20.40
C LYS A 137 -5.28 1.34 -19.72
N GLY A 138 -4.54 2.46 -19.69
CA GLY A 138 -4.92 3.63 -18.87
C GLY A 138 -4.88 3.37 -17.36
N ILE A 139 -4.26 2.27 -16.95
CA ILE A 139 -4.12 1.85 -15.55
C ILE A 139 -2.64 1.81 -15.18
N VAL A 140 -2.33 2.35 -14.01
CA VAL A 140 -1.01 2.31 -13.36
C VAL A 140 -1.17 1.60 -12.03
N ALA A 141 -0.40 0.55 -11.78
CA ALA A 141 -0.43 -0.16 -10.52
C ALA A 141 0.54 0.45 -9.51
N ASN A 142 0.08 0.58 -8.27
CA ASN A 142 0.88 0.95 -7.11
C ASN A 142 1.31 -0.33 -6.37
N PRO A 143 2.59 -0.49 -5.97
CA PRO A 143 3.07 -1.73 -5.39
C PRO A 143 2.56 -1.99 -3.97
N ASN A 144 2.90 -3.17 -3.47
CA ASN A 144 2.72 -3.54 -2.07
C ASN A 144 3.49 -2.59 -1.15
N CYS A 145 2.97 -2.38 0.05
CA CYS A 145 3.52 -1.42 1.01
C CYS A 145 4.97 -1.73 1.42
N THR A 146 5.34 -2.99 1.60
CA THR A 146 6.72 -3.38 1.93
C THR A 146 7.65 -3.22 0.73
N THR A 147 7.18 -3.56 -0.47
CA THR A 147 7.91 -3.32 -1.71
C THR A 147 8.14 -1.82 -1.92
N MET A 148 7.09 -1.01 -1.76
CA MET A 148 7.17 0.45 -1.88
C MET A 148 8.24 1.04 -0.95
N ALA A 149 8.31 0.56 0.30
CA ALA A 149 9.29 1.05 1.27
C ALA A 149 10.74 0.63 0.92
N ALA A 150 10.94 -0.55 0.32
CA ALA A 150 12.25 -1.08 -0.02
C ALA A 150 12.86 -0.47 -1.29
N MET A 151 12.04 -0.21 -2.31
CA MET A 151 12.53 0.15 -3.65
C MET A 151 13.33 1.44 -3.72
N PRO A 152 12.95 2.56 -3.04
CA PRO A 152 13.74 3.79 -3.04
C PRO A 152 15.13 3.65 -2.43
N VAL A 153 15.32 2.64 -1.56
CA VAL A 153 16.63 2.32 -0.98
C VAL A 153 17.43 1.39 -1.90
N LEU A 154 16.78 0.36 -2.47
CA LEU A 154 17.45 -0.66 -3.26
C LEU A 154 17.84 -0.15 -4.66
N LYS A 155 17.07 0.74 -5.27
CA LYS A 155 17.34 1.24 -6.62
C LYS A 155 18.69 1.96 -6.73
N PRO A 156 19.00 2.99 -5.92
CA PRO A 156 20.30 3.66 -6.01
C PRO A 156 21.47 2.72 -5.68
N LEU A 157 21.29 1.76 -4.77
CA LEU A 157 22.31 0.76 -4.47
C LEU A 157 22.51 -0.19 -5.65
N HIS A 158 21.45 -0.58 -6.34
CA HIS A 158 21.53 -1.37 -7.57
C HIS A 158 22.31 -0.63 -8.66
N ASP A 159 21.99 0.64 -8.89
CA ASP A 159 22.65 1.45 -9.91
C ASP A 159 24.14 1.60 -9.62
N ALA A 160 24.51 1.75 -8.35
CA ALA A 160 25.90 1.87 -7.94
C ALA A 160 26.67 0.56 -8.01
N ALA A 161 26.11 -0.57 -7.58
CA ALA A 161 26.87 -1.79 -7.33
C ALA A 161 26.29 -3.06 -7.96
N GLY A 162 25.12 -3.04 -8.58
CA GLY A 162 24.46 -4.21 -9.19
C GLY A 162 23.90 -5.17 -8.14
N LEU A 163 22.63 -5.06 -7.83
CA LEU A 163 21.94 -5.90 -6.86
C LEU A 163 21.78 -7.32 -7.39
N VAL A 164 22.20 -8.32 -6.61
CA VAL A 164 22.20 -9.75 -6.98
C VAL A 164 21.22 -10.55 -6.13
N ARG A 165 21.13 -10.22 -4.83
CA ARG A 165 20.26 -10.93 -3.90
C ARG A 165 19.76 -10.02 -2.78
N VAL A 166 18.52 -10.24 -2.37
CA VAL A 166 17.88 -9.58 -1.23
C VAL A 166 17.31 -10.63 -0.28
N VAL A 167 17.68 -10.57 0.98
CA VAL A 167 16.96 -11.24 2.07
C VAL A 167 16.31 -10.16 2.92
N ALA A 168 14.99 -10.22 3.05
CA ALA A 168 14.20 -9.21 3.74
C ALA A 168 13.43 -9.83 4.91
N SER A 169 13.54 -9.24 6.09
CA SER A 169 12.61 -9.47 7.19
C SER A 169 11.80 -8.21 7.40
N THR A 170 10.48 -8.34 7.42
CA THR A 170 9.59 -7.18 7.58
C THR A 170 9.00 -7.12 8.99
N TYR A 171 8.66 -5.93 9.43
CA TYR A 171 7.94 -5.67 10.67
C TYR A 171 6.70 -4.84 10.29
N GLN A 172 5.58 -5.54 10.03
CA GLN A 172 4.41 -4.93 9.42
C GLN A 172 3.31 -4.63 10.44
N ALA A 173 2.93 -3.37 10.53
CA ALA A 173 1.82 -2.92 11.38
C ALA A 173 0.47 -3.53 10.96
N VAL A 174 -0.45 -3.60 11.90
CA VAL A 174 -1.80 -4.16 11.70
C VAL A 174 -2.65 -3.35 10.72
N SER A 175 -2.38 -2.05 10.54
CA SER A 175 -3.09 -1.20 9.56
C SER A 175 -3.01 -1.73 8.13
N GLY A 176 -1.95 -2.46 7.77
CA GLY A 176 -1.83 -3.14 6.48
C GLY A 176 -2.89 -4.23 6.25
N SER A 177 -3.51 -4.74 7.31
CA SER A 177 -4.63 -5.70 7.26
C SER A 177 -6.01 -5.01 7.24
N GLY A 178 -6.04 -3.68 7.13
CA GLY A 178 -7.26 -2.88 7.18
C GLY A 178 -7.81 -2.68 8.60
N LEU A 179 -9.01 -2.09 8.69
CA LEU A 179 -9.63 -1.73 9.96
C LEU A 179 -9.81 -2.95 10.88
N ALA A 180 -10.18 -4.10 10.33
CA ALA A 180 -10.35 -5.33 11.11
C ALA A 180 -9.06 -5.74 11.87
N GLY A 181 -7.87 -5.54 11.28
CA GLY A 181 -6.61 -5.81 11.96
C GLY A 181 -6.33 -4.84 13.10
N VAL A 182 -6.69 -3.56 12.89
CA VAL A 182 -6.57 -2.51 13.91
C VAL A 182 -7.50 -2.80 15.10
N GLU A 183 -8.77 -3.12 14.83
CA GLU A 183 -9.77 -3.43 15.83
C GLU A 183 -9.42 -4.69 16.63
N GLU A 184 -8.87 -5.71 15.97
CA GLU A 184 -8.44 -6.92 16.66
C GLU A 184 -7.28 -6.65 17.64
N LEU A 185 -6.27 -5.88 17.22
CA LEU A 185 -5.17 -5.49 18.11
C LEU A 185 -5.67 -4.65 19.29
N ASP A 186 -6.49 -3.63 19.03
CA ASP A 186 -7.04 -2.76 20.07
C ASP A 186 -7.89 -3.54 21.08
N GLY A 187 -8.77 -4.41 20.61
CA GLY A 187 -9.62 -5.25 21.44
C GLY A 187 -8.83 -6.22 22.31
N GLN A 188 -7.78 -6.85 21.75
CA GLN A 188 -6.89 -7.73 22.52
C GLN A 188 -6.11 -6.95 23.58
N ILE A 189 -5.52 -5.79 23.23
CA ILE A 189 -4.77 -4.96 24.19
C ILE A 189 -5.68 -4.53 25.35
N ARG A 190 -6.84 -3.96 25.06
CA ARG A 190 -7.77 -3.47 26.11
C ARG A 190 -8.18 -4.56 27.08
N LYS A 191 -8.36 -5.77 26.60
CA LYS A 191 -8.78 -6.90 27.43
C LYS A 191 -7.67 -7.46 28.30
N THR A 192 -6.41 -7.31 27.92
CA THR A 192 -5.31 -8.09 28.49
C THR A 192 -4.16 -7.26 29.05
N ALA A 193 -4.18 -5.93 28.85
CA ALA A 193 -3.07 -5.05 29.23
C ALA A 193 -2.67 -5.15 30.70
N ASP A 194 -3.64 -5.26 31.60
CA ASP A 194 -3.40 -5.30 33.06
C ASP A 194 -2.61 -6.54 33.51
N ARG A 195 -2.65 -7.61 32.71
CA ARG A 195 -1.99 -8.90 33.00
C ARG A 195 -0.85 -9.22 32.01
N ALA A 196 -0.54 -8.33 31.09
CA ALA A 196 0.44 -8.60 30.03
C ALA A 196 1.82 -8.99 30.56
N THR A 197 2.24 -8.50 31.72
CA THR A 197 3.53 -8.84 32.34
C THR A 197 3.63 -10.30 32.80
N GLU A 198 2.52 -10.98 33.01
CA GLU A 198 2.51 -12.39 33.36
C GLU A 198 3.02 -13.28 32.21
N LEU A 199 2.91 -12.82 30.97
CA LEU A 199 3.41 -13.51 29.78
C LEU A 199 4.93 -13.75 29.80
N VAL A 200 5.68 -13.01 30.62
CA VAL A 200 7.13 -13.23 30.79
C VAL A 200 7.42 -14.61 31.39
N HIS A 201 6.52 -15.11 32.23
CA HIS A 201 6.70 -16.36 32.92
C HIS A 201 5.92 -17.53 32.32
N ASP A 202 4.75 -17.23 31.74
CA ASP A 202 3.87 -18.24 31.16
C ASP A 202 3.11 -17.63 29.97
N GLY A 203 3.38 -18.11 28.75
CA GLY A 203 2.70 -17.66 27.53
C GLY A 203 1.19 -17.94 27.50
N SER A 204 0.69 -18.79 28.39
CA SER A 204 -0.74 -19.09 28.56
C SER A 204 -1.41 -18.32 29.72
N ALA A 205 -0.67 -17.45 30.42
CA ALA A 205 -1.17 -16.71 31.57
C ALA A 205 -2.35 -15.77 31.29
N VAL A 206 -2.53 -15.40 30.01
CA VAL A 206 -3.53 -14.40 29.58
C VAL A 206 -4.48 -15.01 28.56
N ASP A 207 -5.79 -14.92 28.84
CA ASP A 207 -6.84 -15.31 27.91
C ASP A 207 -7.10 -14.21 26.87
N PHE A 208 -6.51 -14.34 25.69
CA PHE A 208 -6.77 -13.45 24.57
C PHE A 208 -8.16 -13.70 23.97
N PRO A 209 -8.84 -12.64 23.45
CA PRO A 209 -9.94 -12.84 22.54
C PRO A 209 -9.50 -13.72 21.36
N ALA A 210 -10.38 -14.61 20.91
CA ALA A 210 -10.12 -15.46 19.77
C ALA A 210 -9.76 -14.59 18.54
N PRO A 211 -8.64 -14.88 17.86
CA PRO A 211 -8.26 -14.15 16.68
C PRO A 211 -9.27 -14.40 15.54
N SER A 212 -9.59 -13.36 14.79
CA SER A 212 -10.48 -13.41 13.65
C SER A 212 -9.79 -13.02 12.34
N LYS A 213 -8.85 -12.09 12.43
CA LYS A 213 -8.07 -11.58 11.30
C LYS A 213 -6.72 -12.27 11.16
N TYR A 214 -6.12 -12.65 12.27
CA TYR A 214 -4.81 -13.27 12.31
C TYR A 214 -4.88 -14.75 12.71
N VAL A 215 -3.80 -15.49 12.46
CA VAL A 215 -3.70 -16.94 12.78
C VAL A 215 -3.52 -17.20 14.27
N ALA A 216 -3.13 -16.19 15.03
CA ALA A 216 -2.95 -16.24 16.48
C ALA A 216 -3.14 -14.81 17.05
N PRO A 217 -3.29 -14.63 18.38
CA PRO A 217 -3.35 -13.31 18.98
C PRO A 217 -2.15 -12.46 18.59
N ILE A 218 -2.42 -11.21 18.17
CA ILE A 218 -1.39 -10.26 17.73
C ILE A 218 -0.89 -9.37 18.88
N ALA A 219 -1.73 -9.07 19.88
CA ALA A 219 -1.29 -8.25 20.99
C ALA A 219 -0.14 -8.94 21.76
N PHE A 220 0.92 -8.18 22.04
CA PHE A 220 2.14 -8.66 22.72
C PHE A 220 2.84 -9.83 22.03
N ASN A 221 2.61 -10.02 20.73
CA ASN A 221 3.10 -11.16 19.97
C ASN A 221 3.69 -10.72 18.62
N VAL A 222 4.50 -11.58 18.04
CA VAL A 222 5.09 -11.42 16.71
C VAL A 222 4.68 -12.62 15.87
N LEU A 223 4.02 -12.36 14.74
CA LEU A 223 3.50 -13.40 13.85
C LEU A 223 4.29 -13.42 12.54
N PRO A 224 5.23 -14.38 12.35
CA PRO A 224 6.00 -14.48 11.10
C PRO A 224 5.16 -15.08 9.97
N MET A 225 3.98 -14.53 9.77
CA MET A 225 3.00 -14.94 8.76
C MET A 225 2.10 -13.74 8.42
N ALA A 226 2.47 -12.99 7.39
CA ALA A 226 1.62 -11.98 6.80
C ALA A 226 1.01 -12.52 5.50
N GLY A 227 -0.31 -12.37 5.36
CA GLY A 227 -1.05 -12.97 4.23
C GLY A 227 -1.37 -14.45 4.45
N SER A 228 -1.48 -15.21 3.37
CA SER A 228 -1.81 -16.63 3.36
C SER A 228 -0.74 -17.41 2.60
N VAL A 229 -0.42 -18.61 3.06
CA VAL A 229 0.49 -19.51 2.34
C VAL A 229 -0.11 -19.85 0.98
N VAL A 230 0.69 -19.75 -0.08
CA VAL A 230 0.28 -20.06 -1.45
C VAL A 230 0.54 -21.55 -1.72
N ASP A 231 -0.46 -22.22 -2.27
CA ASP A 231 -0.37 -23.64 -2.62
C ASP A 231 0.29 -23.84 -4.00
N ASP A 232 1.59 -23.54 -4.07
CA ASP A 232 2.41 -23.71 -5.28
C ASP A 232 3.72 -24.48 -5.02
N GLY A 233 3.87 -25.03 -3.81
CA GLY A 233 5.05 -25.76 -3.38
C GLY A 233 6.22 -24.88 -2.93
N SER A 234 6.10 -23.55 -2.97
CA SER A 234 7.15 -22.63 -2.49
C SER A 234 7.16 -22.47 -0.97
N PHE A 235 6.04 -22.76 -0.31
CA PHE A 235 5.82 -22.50 1.11
C PHE A 235 5.91 -21.01 1.49
N GLU A 236 5.80 -20.12 0.50
CA GLU A 236 5.75 -18.68 0.73
C GLU A 236 4.33 -18.20 0.95
N THR A 237 4.17 -17.11 1.67
CA THR A 237 2.91 -16.38 1.71
C THR A 237 2.75 -15.53 0.46
N ASP A 238 1.51 -15.15 0.15
CA ASP A 238 1.23 -14.22 -0.96
C ASP A 238 1.92 -12.85 -0.75
N GLU A 239 2.17 -12.46 0.50
CA GLU A 239 2.90 -11.23 0.84
C GLU A 239 4.39 -11.34 0.48
N GLU A 240 5.02 -12.47 0.76
CA GLU A 240 6.41 -12.76 0.39
C GLU A 240 6.58 -12.85 -1.12
N GLN A 241 5.62 -13.48 -1.81
CA GLN A 241 5.62 -13.54 -3.27
C GLN A 241 5.46 -12.15 -3.91
N LYS A 242 4.62 -11.26 -3.33
CA LYS A 242 4.52 -9.86 -3.78
C LYS A 242 5.86 -9.17 -3.68
N LEU A 243 6.53 -9.25 -2.54
CA LEU A 243 7.84 -8.64 -2.35
C LEU A 243 8.83 -9.11 -3.43
N ARG A 244 8.90 -10.40 -3.70
CA ARG A 244 9.79 -10.98 -4.71
C ARG A 244 9.43 -10.53 -6.13
N ASN A 245 8.19 -10.71 -6.53
CA ASN A 245 7.77 -10.53 -7.91
C ASN A 245 7.69 -9.05 -8.29
N GLU A 246 7.20 -8.22 -7.38
CA GLU A 246 7.09 -6.78 -7.58
C GLU A 246 8.47 -6.12 -7.62
N SER A 247 9.42 -6.52 -6.75
CA SER A 247 10.80 -6.03 -6.79
C SER A 247 11.48 -6.30 -8.14
N ARG A 248 11.29 -7.51 -8.68
CA ARG A 248 11.82 -7.88 -10.00
C ARG A 248 11.25 -6.98 -11.11
N LYS A 249 9.93 -6.75 -11.08
CA LYS A 249 9.25 -5.94 -12.09
C LYS A 249 9.65 -4.47 -12.00
N ILE A 250 9.69 -3.88 -10.81
CA ILE A 250 10.00 -2.45 -10.60
C ILE A 250 11.45 -2.16 -10.94
N LEU A 251 12.39 -3.01 -10.51
CA LEU A 251 13.81 -2.82 -10.75
C LEU A 251 14.27 -3.26 -12.14
N GLY A 252 13.42 -3.96 -12.90
CA GLY A 252 13.79 -4.51 -14.21
C GLY A 252 14.82 -5.63 -14.13
N ILE A 253 14.86 -6.41 -13.03
CA ILE A 253 15.80 -7.50 -12.79
C ILE A 253 15.02 -8.82 -12.67
N PRO A 254 14.69 -9.50 -13.76
CA PRO A 254 13.82 -10.69 -13.74
C PRO A 254 14.33 -11.82 -12.85
N ASP A 255 15.65 -11.98 -12.79
CA ASP A 255 16.31 -13.08 -12.08
C ASP A 255 16.80 -12.67 -10.68
N LEU A 256 16.40 -11.51 -10.16
CA LEU A 256 16.75 -11.08 -8.81
C LEU A 256 16.35 -12.14 -7.79
N ARG A 257 17.32 -12.62 -7.02
CA ARG A 257 17.07 -13.57 -5.92
C ARG A 257 16.51 -12.81 -4.72
N VAL A 258 15.25 -13.05 -4.40
CA VAL A 258 14.58 -12.40 -3.25
C VAL A 258 14.01 -13.49 -2.36
N SER A 259 14.33 -13.42 -1.07
CA SER A 259 13.71 -14.22 -0.02
C SER A 259 13.16 -13.29 1.04
N GLY A 260 11.88 -13.41 1.35
CA GLY A 260 11.20 -12.61 2.36
C GLY A 260 10.75 -13.44 3.55
N THR A 261 10.73 -12.83 4.74
CA THR A 261 9.96 -13.28 5.89
C THR A 261 9.08 -12.12 6.31
N CYS A 262 7.78 -12.23 5.99
CA CYS A 262 6.82 -11.18 6.25
C CYS A 262 6.15 -11.37 7.60
N VAL A 263 6.41 -10.43 8.53
CA VAL A 263 6.06 -10.55 9.94
C VAL A 263 5.05 -9.49 10.34
N ARG A 264 3.94 -9.88 10.98
CA ARG A 264 3.04 -8.95 11.68
C ARG A 264 3.55 -8.67 13.08
N VAL A 265 3.56 -7.40 13.44
CA VAL A 265 3.94 -6.91 14.76
C VAL A 265 2.79 -6.13 15.40
N PRO A 266 2.73 -6.06 16.76
CA PRO A 266 1.63 -5.42 17.49
C PRO A 266 1.77 -3.89 17.49
N VAL A 267 1.83 -3.30 16.31
CA VAL A 267 1.98 -1.87 16.06
C VAL A 267 0.83 -1.42 15.17
N PHE A 268 0.21 -0.30 15.48
CA PHE A 268 -0.97 0.17 14.76
C PHE A 268 -0.64 0.65 13.34
N THR A 269 0.46 1.37 13.16
CA THR A 269 0.82 1.96 11.86
C THR A 269 2.33 1.94 11.62
N GLY A 270 2.71 1.97 10.35
CA GLY A 270 4.11 1.95 9.91
C GLY A 270 4.65 0.54 9.69
N HIS A 271 5.55 0.41 8.71
CA HIS A 271 6.27 -0.82 8.44
C HIS A 271 7.77 -0.54 8.48
N SER A 272 8.52 -1.51 8.96
CA SER A 272 9.98 -1.49 8.93
C SER A 272 10.51 -2.73 8.23
N LEU A 273 11.71 -2.64 7.70
CA LEU A 273 12.38 -3.76 7.05
C LEU A 273 13.83 -3.87 7.53
N SER A 274 14.28 -5.09 7.73
CA SER A 274 15.71 -5.42 7.83
C SER A 274 16.11 -6.09 6.52
N LEU A 275 17.08 -5.52 5.81
CA LEU A 275 17.52 -5.98 4.51
C LEU A 275 18.97 -6.43 4.57
N ASN A 276 19.23 -7.68 4.14
CA ASN A 276 20.56 -8.15 3.81
C ASN A 276 20.66 -8.26 2.30
N VAL A 277 21.63 -7.55 1.71
CA VAL A 277 21.75 -7.44 0.25
C VAL A 277 23.14 -7.79 -0.23
N GLU A 278 23.19 -8.48 -1.38
CA GLU A 278 24.43 -8.84 -2.05
C GLU A 278 24.52 -8.07 -3.37
N PHE A 279 25.71 -7.61 -3.69
CA PHE A 279 26.01 -6.83 -4.89
C PHE A 279 27.08 -7.51 -5.74
N ASP A 280 27.05 -7.24 -7.04
CA ASP A 280 28.02 -7.71 -8.01
C ASP A 280 29.39 -6.96 -7.88
N ARG A 281 29.32 -5.68 -7.53
CA ARG A 281 30.50 -4.83 -7.34
C ARG A 281 30.64 -4.40 -5.89
N PRO A 282 31.88 -4.15 -5.40
CA PRO A 282 32.10 -3.63 -4.06
C PRO A 282 31.38 -2.30 -3.85
N ILE A 283 30.79 -2.13 -2.66
CA ILE A 283 30.18 -0.88 -2.19
C ILE A 283 30.69 -0.60 -0.79
N THR A 284 30.90 0.66 -0.46
CA THR A 284 31.36 1.13 0.85
C THR A 284 30.34 2.06 1.47
N VAL A 285 30.41 2.22 2.79
CA VAL A 285 29.53 3.13 3.55
C VAL A 285 30.02 4.59 3.47
N ALA A 286 31.15 4.84 2.85
CA ALA A 286 31.77 6.18 2.75
C ALA A 286 31.28 6.94 1.54
#